data_e7a7a122c86d57a31c52fd8327060bfa
#
_entry.id   e7a7a122c86d57a31c52fd8327060bfa
#
_cell.length_a   1.000
_cell.length_b   1.000
_cell.length_c   1.000
_cell.angle_alpha   90.00
_cell.angle_beta   90.00
_cell.angle_gamma   90.00
#
_symmetry.space_group_name_H-M   'P 1'
#
loop_
_entity.id
_entity.type
_entity.pdbx_description
1 polymer ?
#
loop_
_entity_poly.entity_id
_entity_poly.type
_entity_poly.pdbx_seq_one_letter_code
_entity_poly.pdbx_strand_id
1 'polypeptide(L)'
;MIIELAEFEKAVAEVVATEAQLNIALFGGSSISGEKAKTPSGAPALFAHVIDDPDEPGKLAGMAIWFLNYSTWEGEHGIYLEDLYVRPKFRGNGLGKALLKQLAEICQMRGYTRLQWWVLNWNKTAIDVYRAIGAMPMDEWVVYRLTGDKLNDLAN
;
A
#
# COMPACT_ATOMS: atom_id res chain seq x y z
N MET A 1 1.37 -13.11 -0.09
CA MET A 1 0.30 -12.15 0.28
C MET A 1 -0.07 -11.21 -0.85
N ILE A 2 0.85 -10.59 -1.60
CA ILE A 2 0.51 -9.75 -2.78
C ILE A 2 -0.30 -10.55 -3.80
N ILE A 3 0.14 -11.76 -4.15
CA ILE A 3 -0.61 -12.65 -5.06
C ILE A 3 -2.00 -13.00 -4.47
N GLU A 4 -2.09 -13.30 -3.19
CA GLU A 4 -3.38 -13.59 -2.52
C GLU A 4 -4.33 -12.38 -2.53
N LEU A 5 -3.79 -11.16 -2.42
CA LEU A 5 -4.57 -9.92 -2.60
C LEU A 5 -5.04 -9.78 -4.05
N ALA A 6 -4.15 -9.98 -5.02
CA ALA A 6 -4.49 -9.92 -6.44
C ALA A 6 -5.52 -10.99 -6.85
N GLU A 7 -5.49 -12.19 -6.25
CA GLU A 7 -6.54 -13.20 -6.41
C GLU A 7 -7.90 -12.69 -5.90
N PHE A 8 -7.91 -12.08 -4.73
CA PHE A 8 -9.11 -11.48 -4.16
C PHE A 8 -9.65 -10.35 -5.05
N GLU A 9 -8.78 -9.54 -5.63
CA GLU A 9 -9.12 -8.44 -6.53
C GLU A 9 -9.38 -8.86 -7.98
N LYS A 10 -9.18 -10.16 -8.32
CA LYS A 10 -9.32 -10.73 -9.67
C LYS A 10 -8.34 -10.12 -10.69
N ALA A 11 -7.16 -9.74 -10.24
CA ALA A 11 -6.14 -9.03 -11.02
C ALA A 11 -4.77 -9.76 -11.04
N VAL A 12 -4.74 -11.08 -10.83
CA VAL A 12 -3.48 -11.87 -10.75
C VAL A 12 -2.59 -11.68 -11.96
N ALA A 13 -3.18 -11.55 -13.16
CA ALA A 13 -2.42 -11.35 -14.41
C ALA A 13 -1.67 -10.00 -14.46
N GLU A 14 -2.02 -9.06 -13.60
CA GLU A 14 -1.35 -7.75 -13.51
C GLU A 14 -0.11 -7.79 -12.59
N VAL A 15 0.06 -8.86 -11.80
CA VAL A 15 1.20 -8.99 -10.88
C VAL A 15 2.42 -9.45 -11.66
N VAL A 16 3.27 -8.51 -12.01
CA VAL A 16 4.58 -8.74 -12.67
C VAL A 16 5.76 -8.48 -11.73
N ALA A 17 5.48 -7.99 -10.52
CA ALA A 17 6.48 -7.70 -9.51
C ALA A 17 7.15 -8.98 -9.02
N THR A 18 8.47 -8.95 -8.87
CA THR A 18 9.26 -10.06 -8.33
C THR A 18 9.60 -9.81 -6.86
N GLU A 19 9.87 -10.90 -6.12
CA GLU A 19 10.34 -10.83 -4.74
C GLU A 19 11.63 -9.98 -4.60
N ALA A 20 12.56 -10.10 -5.57
CA ALA A 20 13.79 -9.32 -5.60
C ALA A 20 13.51 -7.81 -5.72
N GLN A 21 12.57 -7.40 -6.57
CA GLN A 21 12.18 -6.00 -6.71
C GLN A 21 11.55 -5.45 -5.43
N LEU A 22 10.67 -6.23 -4.80
CA LEU A 22 10.05 -5.83 -3.54
C LEU A 22 11.07 -5.72 -2.40
N ASN A 23 12.02 -6.66 -2.34
CA ASN A 23 13.10 -6.64 -1.36
C ASN A 23 13.92 -5.35 -1.46
N ILE A 24 14.30 -4.97 -2.69
CA ILE A 24 15.05 -3.73 -2.94
C ILE A 24 14.22 -2.50 -2.55
N ALA A 25 12.94 -2.47 -2.89
CA ALA A 25 12.07 -1.33 -2.58
C ALA A 25 11.89 -1.12 -1.07
N LEU A 26 11.78 -2.21 -0.30
CA LEU A 26 11.56 -2.18 1.15
C LEU A 26 12.85 -1.96 1.96
N PHE A 27 13.95 -2.62 1.56
CA PHE A 27 15.15 -2.69 2.40
C PHE A 27 16.36 -1.96 1.81
N GLY A 28 16.25 -1.53 0.57
CA GLY A 28 17.40 -1.04 -0.18
C GLY A 28 18.38 -2.18 -0.49
N GLY A 29 19.30 -1.97 -1.37
CA GLY A 29 20.31 -2.97 -1.73
C GLY A 29 21.05 -2.57 -2.99
N SER A 30 22.29 -3.00 -3.13
CA SER A 30 23.07 -2.90 -4.35
C SER A 30 22.77 -4.12 -5.23
N SER A 31 21.63 -4.15 -5.92
CA SER A 31 21.36 -5.19 -6.90
C SER A 31 21.28 -4.60 -8.31
N ILE A 32 21.53 -5.44 -9.27
CA ILE A 32 21.65 -5.14 -10.71
C ILE A 32 20.41 -4.42 -11.31
N SER A 33 19.26 -4.52 -10.64
CA SER A 33 18.01 -3.80 -11.00
C SER A 33 17.67 -2.63 -10.06
N GLY A 34 18.58 -2.27 -9.17
CA GLY A 34 18.31 -1.43 -8.00
C GLY A 34 17.89 0.01 -8.28
N GLU A 35 18.23 0.56 -9.43
CA GLU A 35 17.92 1.96 -9.74
C GLU A 35 16.41 2.20 -9.94
N LYS A 36 15.68 1.21 -10.44
CA LYS A 36 14.24 1.34 -10.70
C LYS A 36 13.36 1.27 -9.45
N ALA A 37 13.87 0.66 -8.37
CA ALA A 37 13.11 0.45 -7.14
C ALA A 37 13.42 1.47 -6.04
N LYS A 38 14.29 2.43 -6.31
CA LYS A 38 14.69 3.49 -5.37
C LYS A 38 14.14 4.84 -5.80
N THR A 39 13.99 5.73 -4.83
CA THR A 39 13.81 7.15 -5.12
C THR A 39 15.06 7.72 -5.80
N PRO A 40 14.97 8.88 -6.49
CA PRO A 40 16.13 9.55 -7.07
C PRO A 40 17.28 9.81 -6.08
N SER A 41 16.97 9.95 -4.80
CA SER A 41 17.96 10.11 -3.71
C SER A 41 18.59 8.78 -3.27
N GLY A 42 18.17 7.64 -3.80
CA GLY A 42 18.66 6.31 -3.40
C GLY A 42 18.03 5.74 -2.12
N ALA A 43 17.07 6.44 -1.51
CA ALA A 43 16.35 5.94 -0.35
C ALA A 43 15.36 4.81 -0.72
N PRO A 44 14.97 3.93 0.23
CA PRO A 44 13.88 3.00 0.02
C PRO A 44 12.60 3.72 -0.40
N ALA A 45 11.85 3.13 -1.35
CA ALA A 45 10.63 3.72 -1.88
C ALA A 45 9.37 3.28 -1.13
N LEU A 46 9.41 2.11 -0.48
CA LEU A 46 8.29 1.50 0.22
C LEU A 46 8.60 1.22 1.69
N PHE A 47 7.53 1.14 2.46
CA PHE A 47 7.53 0.70 3.86
C PHE A 47 6.49 -0.39 4.04
N ALA A 48 6.70 -1.29 4.99
CA ALA A 48 5.74 -2.34 5.30
C ALA A 48 5.57 -2.50 6.81
N HIS A 49 4.34 -2.75 7.22
CA HIS A 49 4.01 -3.30 8.53
C HIS A 49 3.36 -4.66 8.32
N VAL A 50 3.78 -5.61 9.12
CA VAL A 50 3.30 -6.99 9.01
C VAL A 50 2.80 -7.49 10.36
N ILE A 51 1.92 -8.47 10.31
CA ILE A 51 1.47 -9.24 11.47
C ILE A 51 1.87 -10.68 11.20
N ASP A 52 2.64 -11.27 12.09
CA ASP A 52 3.04 -12.66 11.99
C ASP A 52 1.84 -13.61 12.19
N ASP A 53 1.90 -14.75 11.52
CA ASP A 53 0.97 -15.84 11.76
C ASP A 53 1.34 -16.52 13.10
N PRO A 54 0.46 -16.54 14.11
CA PRO A 54 0.78 -17.10 15.41
C PRO A 54 0.99 -18.61 15.38
N ASP A 55 0.44 -19.29 14.37
CA ASP A 55 0.47 -20.74 14.27
C ASP A 55 1.60 -21.26 13.38
N GLU A 56 2.11 -20.41 12.46
CA GLU A 56 3.09 -20.78 11.45
C GLU A 56 4.27 -19.81 11.43
N PRO A 57 5.38 -20.11 12.13
CA PRO A 57 6.58 -19.26 12.15
C PRO A 57 7.10 -18.94 10.74
N GLY A 58 7.41 -17.66 10.51
CA GLY A 58 7.88 -17.16 9.22
C GLY A 58 6.79 -16.90 8.18
N LYS A 59 5.52 -17.12 8.53
CA LYS A 59 4.37 -16.69 7.72
C LYS A 59 3.70 -15.46 8.31
N LEU A 60 2.94 -14.74 7.46
CA LEU A 60 2.25 -13.53 7.83
C LEU A 60 0.74 -13.75 7.88
N ALA A 61 0.09 -13.20 8.89
CA ALA A 61 -1.36 -13.10 9.02
C ALA A 61 -1.93 -11.89 8.29
N GLY A 62 -1.18 -10.77 8.27
CA GLY A 62 -1.59 -9.53 7.62
C GLY A 62 -0.40 -8.67 7.21
N MET A 63 -0.65 -7.72 6.30
CA MET A 63 0.33 -6.72 5.86
C MET A 63 -0.34 -5.40 5.50
N ALA A 64 0.42 -4.32 5.67
CA ALA A 64 0.17 -3.00 5.09
C ALA A 64 1.43 -2.53 4.39
N ILE A 65 1.35 -2.23 3.09
CA ILE A 65 2.44 -1.66 2.29
C ILE A 65 2.08 -0.21 1.99
N TRP A 66 3.02 0.71 2.20
CA TRP A 66 2.74 2.13 2.08
C TRP A 66 3.97 2.94 1.69
N PHE A 67 3.74 4.15 1.23
CA PHE A 67 4.78 5.12 0.91
C PHE A 67 4.30 6.54 1.27
N LEU A 68 5.21 7.52 1.19
CA LEU A 68 4.88 8.91 1.49
C LEU A 68 4.34 9.61 0.24
N ASN A 69 3.20 10.29 0.38
CA ASN A 69 2.75 11.32 -0.55
C ASN A 69 2.98 12.72 0.06
N TYR A 70 2.65 13.77 -0.67
CA TYR A 70 2.84 15.14 -0.23
C TYR A 70 1.65 16.01 -0.60
N SER A 71 1.21 16.86 0.31
CA SER A 71 0.19 17.88 0.04
C SER A 71 0.84 19.25 -0.14
N THR A 72 0.79 19.77 -1.35
CA THR A 72 1.26 21.14 -1.61
C THR A 72 0.36 22.19 -0.97
N TRP A 73 -0.87 21.85 -0.64
CA TRP A 73 -1.82 22.75 0.03
C TRP A 73 -1.58 22.84 1.53
N GLU A 74 -1.14 21.74 2.13
CA GLU A 74 -0.85 21.66 3.57
C GLU A 74 0.65 21.87 3.87
N GLY A 75 1.51 21.73 2.85
CA GLY A 75 2.95 21.84 3.00
C GLY A 75 3.58 20.66 3.71
N GLU A 76 2.86 19.53 3.83
CA GLU A 76 3.24 18.39 4.64
C GLU A 76 3.07 17.06 3.91
N HIS A 77 3.78 16.05 4.43
CA HIS A 77 3.64 14.67 3.96
C HIS A 77 2.34 14.04 4.47
N GLY A 78 1.95 12.99 3.76
CA GLY A 78 0.95 12.03 4.19
C GLY A 78 1.43 10.61 3.91
N ILE A 79 0.70 9.63 4.39
CA ILE A 79 0.88 8.23 4.04
C ILE A 79 -0.11 7.88 2.93
N TYR A 80 0.41 7.26 1.87
CA TYR A 80 -0.40 6.52 0.91
C TYR A 80 -0.25 5.02 1.18
N LEU A 81 -1.35 4.39 1.57
CA LEU A 81 -1.43 2.95 1.77
C LEU A 81 -1.71 2.29 0.42
N GLU A 82 -0.73 1.56 -0.10
CA GLU A 82 -0.83 0.84 -1.37
C GLU A 82 -1.63 -0.45 -1.20
N ASP A 83 -1.19 -1.33 -0.28
CA ASP A 83 -1.81 -2.61 -0.04
C ASP A 83 -2.20 -2.78 1.44
N LEU A 84 -3.42 -3.25 1.69
CA LEU A 84 -3.87 -3.73 2.99
C LEU A 84 -4.48 -5.11 2.82
N TYR A 85 -3.84 -6.12 3.39
CA TYR A 85 -4.33 -7.48 3.28
C TYR A 85 -4.26 -8.23 4.61
N VAL A 86 -5.33 -8.95 4.92
CA VAL A 86 -5.39 -9.91 6.04
C VAL A 86 -5.89 -11.23 5.47
N ARG A 87 -5.15 -12.30 5.73
CA ARG A 87 -5.53 -13.64 5.27
C ARG A 87 -6.91 -14.02 5.78
N PRO A 88 -7.74 -14.71 4.98
CA PRO A 88 -9.12 -15.04 5.33
C PRO A 88 -9.30 -15.67 6.71
N LYS A 89 -8.41 -16.61 7.10
CA LYS A 89 -8.47 -17.29 8.41
C LYS A 89 -8.33 -16.35 9.61
N PHE A 90 -7.79 -15.16 9.42
CA PHE A 90 -7.55 -14.15 10.47
C PHE A 90 -8.48 -12.95 10.40
N ARG A 91 -9.37 -12.90 9.42
CA ARG A 91 -10.35 -11.80 9.29
C ARG A 91 -11.36 -11.82 10.43
N GLY A 92 -12.01 -10.69 10.68
CA GLY A 92 -12.97 -10.56 11.80
C GLY A 92 -12.32 -10.31 13.17
N ASN A 93 -11.00 -10.47 13.32
CA ASN A 93 -10.27 -10.29 14.57
C ASN A 93 -9.64 -8.87 14.73
N GLY A 94 -10.05 -7.90 13.93
CA GLY A 94 -9.57 -6.52 14.05
C GLY A 94 -8.18 -6.24 13.46
N LEU A 95 -7.49 -7.23 12.86
CA LEU A 95 -6.10 -7.07 12.38
C LEU A 95 -5.95 -5.98 11.31
N GLY A 96 -6.89 -5.87 10.37
CA GLY A 96 -6.88 -4.79 9.38
C GLY A 96 -7.00 -3.40 10.03
N LYS A 97 -7.87 -3.28 11.05
CA LYS A 97 -8.00 -2.05 11.83
C LYS A 97 -6.73 -1.75 12.63
N ALA A 98 -6.06 -2.77 13.17
CA ALA A 98 -4.79 -2.61 13.88
C ALA A 98 -3.69 -2.07 12.97
N LEU A 99 -3.58 -2.56 11.73
CA LEU A 99 -2.65 -2.05 10.73
C LEU A 99 -2.95 -0.58 10.38
N LEU A 100 -4.22 -0.24 10.13
CA LEU A 100 -4.62 1.15 9.88
C LEU A 100 -4.32 2.08 11.07
N LYS A 101 -4.57 1.60 12.29
CA LYS A 101 -4.25 2.34 13.52
C LYS A 101 -2.74 2.63 13.61
N GLN A 102 -1.90 1.64 13.32
CA GLN A 102 -0.44 1.82 13.33
C GLN A 102 0.00 2.90 12.33
N LEU A 103 -0.58 2.94 11.13
CA LEU A 103 -0.28 4.00 10.15
C LEU A 103 -0.78 5.37 10.63
N ALA A 104 -1.94 5.45 11.25
CA ALA A 104 -2.44 6.69 11.84
C ALA A 104 -1.56 7.19 12.99
N GLU A 105 -1.03 6.29 13.82
CA GLU A 105 -0.05 6.62 14.87
C GLU A 105 1.25 7.17 14.28
N ILE A 106 1.74 6.63 13.17
CA ILE A 106 2.89 7.17 12.45
C ILE A 106 2.58 8.58 11.94
N CYS A 107 1.41 8.81 11.34
CA CYS A 107 1.01 10.15 10.91
C CYS A 107 1.05 11.13 12.08
N GLN A 108 0.47 10.77 13.22
CA GLN A 108 0.46 11.61 14.42
C GLN A 108 1.88 11.90 14.93
N MET A 109 2.72 10.88 15.06
CA MET A 109 4.09 11.04 15.58
C MET A 109 5.00 11.87 14.66
N ARG A 110 4.76 11.82 13.34
CA ARG A 110 5.56 12.50 12.32
C ARG A 110 5.00 13.85 11.89
N GLY A 111 3.81 14.23 12.37
CA GLY A 111 3.12 15.44 11.92
C GLY A 111 2.55 15.33 10.50
N TYR A 112 2.35 14.12 9.99
CA TYR A 112 1.74 13.91 8.68
C TYR A 112 0.24 14.20 8.76
N THR A 113 -0.29 14.86 7.74
CA THR A 113 -1.64 15.44 7.78
C THR A 113 -2.72 14.51 7.26
N ARG A 114 -2.36 13.42 6.56
CA ARG A 114 -3.34 12.51 5.97
C ARG A 114 -2.84 11.07 5.86
N LEU A 115 -3.80 10.14 5.89
CA LEU A 115 -3.66 8.73 5.51
C LEU A 115 -4.67 8.45 4.40
N GLN A 116 -4.21 8.05 3.22
CA GLN A 116 -4.99 7.95 2.00
C GLN A 116 -4.78 6.60 1.32
N TRP A 117 -5.84 6.07 0.68
CA TRP A 117 -5.81 4.82 -0.09
C TRP A 117 -6.93 4.79 -1.12
N TRP A 118 -6.85 3.81 -2.01
CA TRP A 118 -7.95 3.47 -2.91
C TRP A 118 -8.63 2.19 -2.49
N VAL A 119 -9.88 2.02 -2.90
CA VAL A 119 -10.64 0.79 -2.68
C VAL A 119 -11.53 0.52 -3.89
N LEU A 120 -11.61 -0.73 -4.28
CA LEU A 120 -12.51 -1.14 -5.36
C LEU A 120 -13.97 -0.95 -4.94
N ASN A 121 -14.78 -0.35 -5.80
CA ASN A 121 -16.18 0.02 -5.51
C ASN A 121 -17.06 -1.15 -5.07
N TRP A 122 -16.71 -2.36 -5.48
CA TRP A 122 -17.42 -3.58 -5.10
C TRP A 122 -16.99 -4.13 -3.74
N ASN A 123 -15.87 -3.70 -3.17
CA ASN A 123 -15.35 -4.20 -1.90
C ASN A 123 -16.09 -3.59 -0.70
N LYS A 124 -17.36 -3.95 -0.57
CA LYS A 124 -18.26 -3.41 0.47
C LYS A 124 -17.71 -3.63 1.87
N THR A 125 -17.12 -4.80 2.14
CA THR A 125 -16.56 -5.13 3.44
C THR A 125 -15.47 -4.15 3.87
N ALA A 126 -14.53 -3.82 2.98
CA ALA A 126 -13.50 -2.83 3.26
C ALA A 126 -14.08 -1.42 3.40
N ILE A 127 -14.99 -1.03 2.50
CA ILE A 127 -15.66 0.28 2.54
C ILE A 127 -16.38 0.49 3.88
N ASP A 128 -17.07 -0.51 4.39
CA ASP A 128 -17.78 -0.42 5.66
C ASP A 128 -16.80 -0.25 6.85
N VAL A 129 -15.65 -0.95 6.83
CA VAL A 129 -14.58 -0.75 7.81
C VAL A 129 -14.03 0.68 7.74
N TYR A 130 -13.78 1.20 6.54
CA TYR A 130 -13.24 2.55 6.36
C TYR A 130 -14.22 3.62 6.84
N ARG A 131 -15.50 3.50 6.53
CA ARG A 131 -16.56 4.39 7.07
C ARG A 131 -16.64 4.33 8.58
N ALA A 132 -16.55 3.13 9.16
CA ALA A 132 -16.63 2.94 10.61
C ALA A 132 -15.46 3.57 11.39
N ILE A 133 -14.30 3.78 10.76
CA ILE A 133 -13.17 4.50 11.34
C ILE A 133 -13.19 6.01 11.03
N GLY A 134 -14.23 6.50 10.33
CA GLY A 134 -14.38 7.91 9.98
C GLY A 134 -13.67 8.37 8.70
N ALA A 135 -13.18 7.44 7.87
CA ALA A 135 -12.60 7.82 6.58
C ALA A 135 -13.70 8.31 5.62
N MET A 136 -13.42 9.41 4.94
CA MET A 136 -14.33 10.04 3.99
C MET A 136 -13.97 9.65 2.55
N PRO A 137 -14.93 9.21 1.73
CA PRO A 137 -14.68 8.97 0.32
C PRO A 137 -14.44 10.30 -0.41
N MET A 138 -13.49 10.31 -1.34
CA MET A 138 -13.16 11.49 -2.17
C MET A 138 -13.88 11.37 -3.52
N ASP A 139 -15.21 11.33 -3.50
CA ASP A 139 -16.06 11.03 -4.66
C ASP A 139 -15.98 12.08 -5.79
N GLU A 140 -15.48 13.27 -5.49
CA GLU A 140 -15.29 14.35 -6.48
C GLU A 140 -14.03 14.15 -7.34
N TRP A 141 -13.14 13.21 -6.97
CA TRP A 141 -11.88 12.98 -7.67
C TRP A 141 -11.94 11.71 -8.51
N VAL A 142 -11.40 11.79 -9.71
CA VAL A 142 -11.25 10.65 -10.62
C VAL A 142 -9.77 10.32 -10.77
N VAL A 143 -9.44 9.04 -10.64
CA VAL A 143 -8.07 8.55 -10.84
C VAL A 143 -7.78 8.39 -12.32
N TYR A 144 -6.72 9.02 -12.81
CA TYR A 144 -6.17 8.80 -14.13
C TYR A 144 -4.85 8.05 -14.04
N ARG A 145 -4.67 7.07 -14.93
CA ARG A 145 -3.44 6.26 -15.03
C ARG A 145 -2.99 6.22 -16.49
N LEU A 146 -1.72 6.50 -16.70
CA LEU A 146 -1.06 6.35 -18.00
C LEU A 146 0.00 5.26 -17.89
N THR A 147 -0.07 4.22 -18.72
CA THR A 147 0.82 3.05 -18.67
C THR A 147 1.16 2.56 -20.07
N GLY A 148 2.18 1.68 -20.17
CA GLY A 148 2.57 1.01 -21.41
C GLY A 148 2.94 1.99 -22.52
N ASP A 149 2.51 1.68 -23.76
CA ASP A 149 2.86 2.47 -24.94
C ASP A 149 2.41 3.91 -24.85
N LYS A 150 1.27 4.18 -24.20
CA LYS A 150 0.78 5.54 -24.03
C LYS A 150 1.69 6.41 -23.15
N LEU A 151 2.38 5.81 -22.18
CA LEU A 151 3.39 6.52 -21.39
C LEU A 151 4.62 6.85 -22.25
N ASN A 152 5.03 5.92 -23.12
CA ASN A 152 6.13 6.11 -24.06
C ASN A 152 5.79 7.18 -25.11
N ASP A 153 4.57 7.16 -25.66
CA ASP A 153 4.09 8.12 -26.64
C ASP A 153 4.11 9.56 -26.09
N LEU A 154 3.76 9.75 -24.81
CA LEU A 154 3.78 11.06 -24.16
C LEU A 154 5.20 11.55 -23.85
N ALA A 155 6.17 10.67 -23.70
CA ALA A 155 7.57 10.99 -23.37
C ALA A 155 8.39 11.39 -24.61
N ASN A 156 7.91 11.14 -25.84
CA ASN A 156 8.55 11.42 -27.11
C ASN A 156 7.87 12.60 -27.85
#